data_0245c597110ab496d938f0fc026d5fc1
#
_entry.id   0245c597110ab496d938f0fc026d5fc1
#
_cell.length_a   1.000
_cell.length_b   1.000
_cell.length_c   1.000
_cell.angle_alpha   90.00
_cell.angle_beta   90.00
_cell.angle_gamma   90.00
#
_symmetry.space_group_name_H-M   'P 1'
#
loop_
_entity.id
_entity.type
_entity.pdbx_description
1 polymer ?
#
loop_
_entity_poly.entity_id
_entity_poly.type
_entity_poly.pdbx_seq_one_letter_code
_entity_poly.pdbx_strand_id
1 'polypeptide(L)'
;MVSADNVKKLRDKTGASMMDCKKALVEAKGNEEKALKILQEKGRLTAMKKSERKAEEGIIEAYIHTNKKVGVLLKLKCETDWVARNQEFRELAYELAMHIAGMDSKDEKSLLKEPYVKNPEITVKDLIDEKIAKLGENIKVAEFTRYEL
;
A
#
# COMPACT_ATOMS: atom_id res chain seq x y z
N MET A 1 -3.46 -17.21 -24.50
CA MET A 1 -4.88 -16.94 -24.29
C MET A 1 -5.15 -16.67 -22.81
N VAL A 2 -5.96 -15.68 -22.52
CA VAL A 2 -6.26 -15.29 -21.13
C VAL A 2 -7.49 -16.04 -20.65
N SER A 3 -7.32 -16.85 -19.61
CA SER A 3 -8.43 -17.62 -19.02
C SER A 3 -9.03 -16.87 -17.82
N ALA A 4 -10.28 -17.20 -17.49
CA ALA A 4 -10.94 -16.66 -16.29
C ALA A 4 -10.18 -17.01 -15.01
N ASP A 5 -9.57 -18.19 -14.95
CA ASP A 5 -8.76 -18.62 -13.81
C ASP A 5 -7.50 -17.76 -13.63
N ASN A 6 -6.83 -17.40 -14.72
CA ASN A 6 -5.67 -16.53 -14.68
C ASN A 6 -6.04 -15.13 -14.20
N VAL A 7 -7.17 -14.61 -14.67
CA VAL A 7 -7.69 -13.32 -14.20
C VAL A 7 -7.99 -13.36 -12.70
N LYS A 8 -8.65 -14.43 -12.24
CA LYS A 8 -8.97 -14.62 -10.82
C LYS A 8 -7.70 -14.68 -9.96
N LYS A 9 -6.73 -15.50 -10.37
CA LYS A 9 -5.43 -15.60 -9.66
C LYS A 9 -4.74 -14.27 -9.54
N LEU A 10 -4.67 -13.51 -10.63
CA LEU A 10 -4.03 -12.21 -10.63
C LEU A 10 -4.77 -11.22 -9.72
N ARG A 11 -6.11 -11.24 -9.74
CA ARG A 11 -6.94 -10.44 -8.85
C ARG A 11 -6.71 -10.79 -7.38
N ASP A 12 -6.66 -12.08 -7.05
CA ASP A 12 -6.44 -12.53 -5.67
C ASP A 12 -5.06 -12.08 -5.15
N LYS A 13 -4.06 -12.03 -6.03
CA LYS A 13 -2.70 -11.56 -5.68
C LYS A 13 -2.61 -10.04 -5.53
N THR A 14 -3.32 -9.29 -6.35
CA THR A 14 -3.13 -7.84 -6.49
C THR A 14 -4.25 -7.01 -5.86
N GLY A 15 -5.42 -7.59 -5.72
CA GLY A 15 -6.61 -6.85 -5.32
C GLY A 15 -7.13 -5.86 -6.38
N ALA A 16 -6.53 -5.84 -7.56
CA ALA A 16 -7.00 -5.01 -8.68
C ALA A 16 -8.37 -5.49 -9.19
N SER A 17 -9.08 -4.64 -9.94
CA SER A 17 -10.37 -5.01 -10.50
C SER A 17 -10.24 -6.15 -11.52
N MET A 18 -11.32 -6.91 -11.71
CA MET A 18 -11.35 -7.96 -12.76
C MET A 18 -11.00 -7.42 -14.14
N MET A 19 -11.51 -6.24 -14.47
CA MET A 19 -11.26 -5.60 -15.76
C MET A 19 -9.80 -5.21 -15.94
N ASP A 20 -9.17 -4.66 -14.89
CA ASP A 20 -7.78 -4.27 -14.93
C ASP A 20 -6.87 -5.50 -15.03
N CYS A 21 -7.17 -6.56 -14.28
CA CYS A 21 -6.45 -7.82 -14.37
C CYS A 21 -6.56 -8.43 -15.78
N LYS A 22 -7.75 -8.44 -16.36
CA LYS A 22 -7.97 -8.94 -17.71
C LYS A 22 -7.18 -8.13 -18.74
N LYS A 23 -7.27 -6.81 -18.69
CA LYS A 23 -6.52 -5.91 -19.60
C LYS A 23 -5.02 -6.12 -19.49
N ALA A 24 -4.52 -6.20 -18.25
CA ALA A 24 -3.10 -6.42 -18.02
C ALA A 24 -2.62 -7.77 -18.56
N LEU A 25 -3.39 -8.83 -18.37
CA LEU A 25 -3.06 -10.16 -18.91
C LEU A 25 -3.11 -10.20 -20.43
N VAL A 26 -4.09 -9.54 -21.04
CA VAL A 26 -4.18 -9.43 -22.52
C VAL A 26 -2.95 -8.70 -23.06
N GLU A 27 -2.60 -7.56 -22.49
CA GLU A 27 -1.43 -6.78 -22.88
C GLU A 27 -0.13 -7.56 -22.67
N ALA A 28 -0.06 -8.31 -21.57
CA ALA A 28 1.09 -9.17 -21.24
C ALA A 28 1.10 -10.49 -22.03
N LYS A 29 0.12 -10.71 -22.92
CA LYS A 29 -0.03 -11.98 -23.69
C LYS A 29 -0.06 -13.21 -22.79
N GLY A 30 -0.76 -13.11 -21.66
CA GLY A 30 -0.90 -14.19 -20.69
C GLY A 30 0.26 -14.36 -19.74
N ASN A 31 1.31 -13.55 -19.83
CA ASN A 31 2.45 -13.61 -18.91
C ASN A 31 2.10 -12.91 -17.60
N GLU A 32 2.06 -13.67 -16.51
CA GLU A 32 1.66 -13.19 -15.19
C GLU A 32 2.60 -12.12 -14.62
N GLU A 33 3.92 -12.34 -14.74
CA GLU A 33 4.92 -11.38 -14.23
C GLU A 33 4.83 -10.01 -14.94
N LYS A 34 4.66 -10.06 -16.26
CA LYS A 34 4.45 -8.83 -17.04
C LYS A 34 3.15 -8.13 -16.67
N ALA A 35 2.08 -8.90 -16.47
CA ALA A 35 0.79 -8.36 -16.04
C ALA A 35 0.88 -7.69 -14.68
N LEU A 36 1.62 -8.28 -13.73
CA LEU A 36 1.88 -7.67 -12.42
C LEU A 36 2.58 -6.32 -12.55
N LYS A 37 3.60 -6.24 -13.40
CA LYS A 37 4.32 -4.99 -13.65
C LYS A 37 3.42 -3.92 -14.27
N ILE A 38 2.56 -4.30 -15.20
CA ILE A 38 1.57 -3.40 -15.82
C ILE A 38 0.62 -2.84 -14.76
N LEU A 39 0.12 -3.70 -13.86
CA LEU A 39 -0.77 -3.27 -12.77
C LEU A 39 -0.06 -2.36 -11.77
N GLN A 40 1.18 -2.66 -11.41
CA GLN A 40 1.99 -1.81 -10.54
C GLN A 40 2.20 -0.42 -11.14
N GLU A 41 2.55 -0.36 -12.43
CA GLU A 41 2.73 0.91 -13.13
C GLU A 41 1.43 1.71 -13.21
N LYS A 42 0.31 1.05 -13.48
CA LYS A 42 -1.01 1.67 -13.47
C LYS A 42 -1.36 2.24 -12.08
N GLY A 43 -1.08 1.49 -11.03
CA GLY A 43 -1.29 1.93 -9.65
C GLY A 43 -0.45 3.16 -9.32
N ARG A 44 0.82 3.17 -9.74
CA ARG A 44 1.72 4.30 -9.55
C ARG A 44 1.24 5.57 -10.28
N LEU A 45 0.76 5.43 -11.52
CA LEU A 45 0.20 6.55 -12.28
C LEU A 45 -1.09 7.08 -11.64
N THR A 46 -1.95 6.20 -11.15
CA THR A 46 -3.17 6.58 -10.44
C THR A 46 -2.83 7.35 -9.15
N ALA A 47 -1.88 6.86 -8.38
CA ALA A 47 -1.42 7.52 -7.16
C ALA A 47 -0.83 8.90 -7.45
N MET A 48 -0.04 9.01 -8.52
CA MET A 48 0.53 10.29 -8.96
C MET A 48 -0.56 11.31 -9.28
N LYS A 49 -1.61 10.91 -10.00
CA LYS A 49 -2.75 11.77 -10.34
C LYS A 49 -3.50 12.25 -9.09
N LYS A 50 -3.55 11.45 -8.05
CA LYS A 50 -4.26 11.77 -6.79
C LYS A 50 -3.39 12.44 -5.74
N SER A 51 -2.09 12.55 -5.95
CA SER A 51 -1.11 12.98 -4.93
C SER A 51 -1.35 14.39 -4.39
N GLU A 52 -2.00 15.27 -5.16
CA GLU A 52 -2.30 16.64 -4.75
C GLU A 52 -3.66 16.78 -4.07
N ARG A 53 -4.47 15.72 -4.02
CA ARG A 53 -5.76 15.78 -3.33
C ARG A 53 -5.54 15.91 -1.83
N LYS A 54 -6.36 16.74 -1.19
CA LYS A 54 -6.28 16.96 0.27
C LYS A 54 -6.67 15.68 1.01
N ALA A 55 -5.78 15.22 1.88
CA ALA A 55 -6.00 14.10 2.76
C ALA A 55 -6.01 14.63 4.21
N GLU A 56 -7.20 14.92 4.73
CA GLU A 56 -7.39 15.52 6.05
C GLU A 56 -8.02 14.57 7.06
N GLU A 57 -8.62 13.49 6.58
CA GLU A 57 -9.14 12.39 7.40
C GLU A 57 -8.06 11.33 7.61
N GLY A 58 -8.35 10.33 8.38
CA GLY A 58 -7.44 9.22 8.61
C GLY A 58 -7.57 8.59 9.98
N ILE A 59 -6.52 7.86 10.35
CA ILE A 59 -6.44 7.21 11.67
C ILE A 59 -5.05 7.39 12.28
N ILE A 60 -5.01 7.21 13.60
CA ILE A 60 -3.77 7.02 14.34
C ILE A 60 -3.68 5.53 14.66
N GLU A 61 -2.60 4.88 14.22
CA GLU A 61 -2.35 3.47 14.50
C GLU A 61 -1.17 3.33 15.46
N ALA A 62 -1.26 2.37 16.36
CA ALA A 62 -0.20 2.04 17.29
C ALA A 62 0.29 0.60 17.03
N TYR A 63 1.58 0.41 17.06
CA TYR A 63 2.21 -0.90 17.05
C TYR A 63 3.15 -0.99 18.25
N ILE A 64 2.95 -2.00 19.07
CA ILE A 64 3.86 -2.32 20.17
C ILE A 64 4.37 -3.74 19.93
N HIS A 65 5.69 -3.86 19.79
CA HIS A 65 6.31 -5.16 19.57
C HIS A 65 6.09 -6.08 20.78
N THR A 66 6.08 -7.38 20.55
CA THR A 66 5.75 -8.39 21.57
C THR A 66 6.63 -8.31 22.82
N ASN A 67 7.91 -7.92 22.66
CA ASN A 67 8.86 -7.74 23.78
C ASN A 67 8.63 -6.46 24.60
N LYS A 68 7.66 -5.59 24.19
CA LYS A 68 7.36 -4.29 24.82
C LYS A 68 8.51 -3.28 24.79
N LYS A 69 9.50 -3.49 23.94
CA LYS A 69 10.73 -2.67 23.87
C LYS A 69 10.74 -1.71 22.69
N VAL A 70 9.85 -1.90 21.71
CA VAL A 70 9.71 -1.05 20.53
C VAL A 70 8.25 -0.70 20.33
N GLY A 71 7.97 0.57 20.11
CA GLY A 71 6.62 1.04 19.85
C GLY A 71 6.60 2.14 18.82
N VAL A 72 5.52 2.21 18.02
CA VAL A 72 5.29 3.19 16.98
C VAL A 72 3.89 3.75 17.10
N LEU A 73 3.77 5.06 16.96
CA LEU A 73 2.51 5.76 16.66
C LEU A 73 2.61 6.34 15.25
N LEU A 74 1.63 6.04 14.43
CA LEU A 74 1.58 6.45 13.04
C LEU A 74 0.28 7.19 12.75
N LYS A 75 0.39 8.34 12.10
CA LYS A 75 -0.74 9.07 11.55
C LYS A 75 -0.82 8.82 10.05
N LEU A 76 -1.81 8.05 9.62
CA LEU A 76 -2.07 7.75 8.21
C LEU A 76 -3.32 8.50 7.77
N LYS A 77 -3.20 9.31 6.73
CA LYS A 77 -4.26 10.17 6.23
C LYS A 77 -4.86 9.64 4.93
N CYS A 78 -6.15 9.90 4.75
CA CYS A 78 -6.92 9.68 3.53
C CYS A 78 -7.88 10.85 3.31
N GLU A 79 -8.70 10.79 2.25
CA GLU A 79 -9.57 11.91 1.90
C GLU A 79 -10.87 11.93 2.71
N THR A 80 -11.47 10.75 3.00
CA THR A 80 -12.77 10.64 3.66
C THR A 80 -12.75 9.74 4.89
N ASP A 81 -13.66 10.02 5.82
CA ASP A 81 -13.89 9.15 6.98
C ASP A 81 -14.35 7.74 6.56
N TRP A 82 -15.00 7.63 5.42
CA TRP A 82 -15.43 6.36 4.85
C TRP A 82 -14.23 5.41 4.62
N VAL A 83 -13.18 5.90 3.96
CA VAL A 83 -11.95 5.13 3.74
C VAL A 83 -11.20 4.93 5.05
N ALA A 84 -11.18 5.93 5.94
CA ALA A 84 -10.55 5.78 7.25
C ALA A 84 -11.11 4.60 8.07
N ARG A 85 -12.37 4.26 7.87
CA ARG A 85 -13.02 3.12 8.53
C ARG A 85 -12.88 1.80 7.76
N ASN A 86 -12.38 1.84 6.55
CA ASN A 86 -12.21 0.66 5.71
C ASN A 86 -11.15 -0.28 6.31
N GLN A 87 -11.44 -1.58 6.31
CA GLN A 87 -10.55 -2.59 6.87
C GLN A 87 -9.18 -2.61 6.20
N GLU A 88 -9.13 -2.47 4.88
CA GLU A 88 -7.85 -2.46 4.15
C GLU A 88 -6.99 -1.25 4.47
N PHE A 89 -7.60 -0.08 4.67
CA PHE A 89 -6.88 1.11 5.11
C PHE A 89 -6.29 0.91 6.51
N ARG A 90 -7.05 0.33 7.41
CA ARG A 90 -6.60 0.02 8.78
C ARG A 90 -5.48 -1.02 8.79
N GLU A 91 -5.58 -2.03 7.96
CA GLU A 91 -4.52 -3.03 7.79
C GLU A 91 -3.24 -2.39 7.25
N LEU A 92 -3.36 -1.50 6.27
CA LEU A 92 -2.22 -0.75 5.76
C LEU A 92 -1.54 0.05 6.87
N ALA A 93 -2.30 0.76 7.70
CA ALA A 93 -1.77 1.53 8.81
C ALA A 93 -1.01 0.64 9.79
N TYR A 94 -1.56 -0.51 10.14
CA TYR A 94 -0.91 -1.48 11.02
C TYR A 94 0.38 -2.02 10.42
N GLU A 95 0.36 -2.41 9.15
CA GLU A 95 1.55 -2.93 8.45
C GLU A 95 2.66 -1.88 8.32
N LEU A 96 2.29 -0.62 8.08
CA LEU A 96 3.26 0.47 8.03
C LEU A 96 3.87 0.73 9.41
N ALA A 97 3.07 0.73 10.47
CA ALA A 97 3.58 0.90 11.83
C ALA A 97 4.53 -0.24 12.22
N MET A 98 4.19 -1.48 11.86
CA MET A 98 5.04 -2.65 12.07
C MET A 98 6.35 -2.54 11.29
N HIS A 99 6.29 -2.11 10.03
CA HIS A 99 7.47 -1.89 9.20
C HIS A 99 8.41 -0.84 9.82
N ILE A 100 7.87 0.28 10.26
CA ILE A 100 8.64 1.35 10.93
C ILE A 100 9.32 0.80 12.19
N ALA A 101 8.61 0.01 12.98
CA ALA A 101 9.17 -0.62 14.18
C ALA A 101 10.36 -1.52 13.85
N GLY A 102 10.23 -2.34 12.81
CA GLY A 102 11.28 -3.29 12.41
C GLY A 102 12.46 -2.67 11.67
N MET A 103 12.22 -1.65 10.87
CA MET A 103 13.24 -1.03 10.00
C MET A 103 13.85 0.24 10.58
N ASP A 104 13.34 0.75 11.69
CA ASP A 104 13.79 2.00 12.29
C ASP A 104 13.81 3.16 11.27
N SER A 105 12.73 3.32 10.54
CA SER A 105 12.59 4.37 9.54
C SER A 105 12.76 5.75 10.18
N LYS A 106 13.54 6.62 9.56
CA LYS A 106 13.91 7.92 10.15
C LYS A 106 12.87 9.00 9.91
N ASP A 107 12.33 9.06 8.70
CA ASP A 107 11.35 10.04 8.28
C ASP A 107 10.47 9.48 7.16
N GLU A 108 9.48 10.27 6.75
CA GLU A 108 8.56 9.87 5.69
C GLU A 108 9.28 9.59 4.36
N LYS A 109 10.23 10.42 3.97
CA LYS A 109 10.95 10.28 2.70
C LYS A 109 11.76 8.99 2.67
N SER A 110 12.47 8.70 3.76
CA SER A 110 13.23 7.46 3.90
C SER A 110 12.32 6.25 3.91
N LEU A 111 11.20 6.32 4.64
CA LEU A 111 10.20 5.26 4.72
C LEU A 111 9.71 4.84 3.33
N LEU A 112 9.35 5.79 2.50
CA LEU A 112 8.79 5.52 1.17
C LEU A 112 9.75 4.78 0.25
N LYS A 113 11.05 4.97 0.42
CA LYS A 113 12.10 4.34 -0.40
C LYS A 113 12.54 2.97 0.11
N GLU A 114 12.18 2.62 1.33
CA GLU A 114 12.61 1.35 1.94
C GLU A 114 11.94 0.15 1.26
N PRO A 115 12.67 -0.96 1.08
CA PRO A 115 12.04 -2.23 0.74
C PRO A 115 11.02 -2.61 1.82
N TYR A 116 9.82 -3.00 1.40
CA TYR A 116 8.79 -3.38 2.36
C TYR A 116 9.17 -4.66 3.10
N VAL A 117 9.10 -4.65 4.43
CA VAL A 117 9.59 -5.74 5.27
C VAL A 117 8.92 -7.09 4.98
N LYS A 118 7.64 -7.11 4.63
CA LYS A 118 6.92 -8.34 4.28
C LYS A 118 7.14 -8.79 2.84
N ASN A 119 7.53 -7.90 1.95
CA ASN A 119 7.78 -8.19 0.54
C ASN A 119 8.87 -7.25 0.01
N PRO A 120 10.16 -7.62 0.18
CA PRO A 120 11.27 -6.75 -0.21
C PRO A 120 11.39 -6.46 -1.71
N GLU A 121 10.60 -7.12 -2.55
CA GLU A 121 10.56 -6.86 -3.99
C GLU A 121 9.87 -5.54 -4.33
N ILE A 122 9.07 -5.00 -3.41
CA ILE A 122 8.42 -3.70 -3.56
C ILE A 122 8.89 -2.74 -2.49
N THR A 123 8.75 -1.44 -2.76
CA THR A 123 9.00 -0.40 -1.76
C THR A 123 7.73 -0.12 -0.94
N VAL A 124 7.89 0.54 0.19
CA VAL A 124 6.75 1.04 0.97
C VAL A 124 5.88 1.97 0.12
N LYS A 125 6.51 2.80 -0.72
CA LYS A 125 5.76 3.65 -1.66
C LYS A 125 4.89 2.83 -2.61
N ASP A 126 5.42 1.74 -3.16
CA ASP A 126 4.66 0.85 -4.04
C ASP A 126 3.44 0.26 -3.33
N LEU A 127 3.59 -0.14 -2.07
CA LEU A 127 2.49 -0.65 -1.26
C LEU A 127 1.39 0.41 -1.08
N ILE A 128 1.77 1.65 -0.75
CA ILE A 128 0.83 2.75 -0.58
C ILE A 128 0.14 3.07 -1.91
N ASP A 129 0.88 3.15 -3.00
CA ASP A 129 0.35 3.42 -4.34
C ASP A 129 -0.69 2.37 -4.76
N GLU A 130 -0.44 1.11 -4.46
CA GLU A 130 -1.38 0.01 -4.69
C GLU A 130 -2.70 0.24 -3.94
N LYS A 131 -2.62 0.66 -2.68
CA LYS A 131 -3.81 0.94 -1.86
C LYS A 131 -4.55 2.20 -2.32
N ILE A 132 -3.85 3.22 -2.77
CA ILE A 132 -4.45 4.41 -3.38
C ILE A 132 -5.27 4.00 -4.61
N ALA A 133 -4.70 3.18 -5.48
CA ALA A 133 -5.38 2.70 -6.68
C ALA A 133 -6.62 1.86 -6.32
N LYS A 134 -6.51 1.01 -5.31
CA LYS A 134 -7.59 0.11 -4.90
C LYS A 134 -8.72 0.86 -4.18
N LEU A 135 -8.40 1.74 -3.25
CA LEU A 135 -9.38 2.47 -2.45
C LEU A 135 -9.89 3.74 -3.13
N GLY A 136 -9.20 4.21 -4.17
CA GLY A 136 -9.63 5.35 -4.96
C GLY A 136 -9.39 6.72 -4.34
N GLU A 137 -8.64 6.79 -3.24
CA GLU A 137 -8.34 8.04 -2.53
C GLU A 137 -6.84 8.20 -2.31
N ASN A 138 -6.41 9.46 -2.25
CA ASN A 138 -5.05 9.76 -1.83
C ASN A 138 -4.81 9.30 -0.40
N ILE A 139 -3.65 8.71 -0.15
CA ILE A 139 -3.21 8.23 1.16
C ILE A 139 -1.82 8.80 1.42
N LYS A 140 -1.62 9.36 2.60
CA LYS A 140 -0.33 9.94 3.02
C LYS A 140 0.04 9.52 4.43
N VAL A 141 1.30 9.20 4.61
CA VAL A 141 1.91 9.15 5.93
C VAL A 141 2.16 10.59 6.37
N ALA A 142 1.45 11.06 7.38
CA ALA A 142 1.59 12.44 7.84
C ALA A 142 2.78 12.59 8.79
N GLU A 143 2.84 11.74 9.80
CA GLU A 143 3.95 11.70 10.76
C GLU A 143 3.93 10.38 11.52
N PHE A 144 5.06 10.04 12.10
CA PHE A 144 5.16 8.91 13.01
C PHE A 144 6.24 9.15 14.06
N THR A 145 6.12 8.44 15.17
CA THR A 145 7.10 8.44 16.26
C THR A 145 7.42 7.00 16.63
N ARG A 146 8.70 6.71 16.80
CA ARG A 146 9.19 5.40 17.20
C ARG A 146 9.99 5.52 18.49
N TYR A 147 9.66 4.69 19.46
CA TYR A 147 10.43 4.56 20.70
C TYR A 147 11.04 3.16 20.79
N GLU A 148 12.23 3.11 21.31
CA GLU A 148 12.94 1.86 21.60
C GLU A 148 13.72 2.00 22.89
N LEU A 149 13.62 0.96 23.74
CA LEU A 149 14.41 0.87 24.97
C LEU A 149 15.77 0.22 24.72
#